data_ea28647f81a2a885f0cece340072f42b
#
_entry.id   ea28647f81a2a885f0cece340072f42b
#
_cell.length_a   1.000
_cell.length_b   1.000
_cell.length_c   1.000
_cell.angle_alpha   90.00
_cell.angle_beta   90.00
_cell.angle_gamma   90.00
#
_symmetry.space_group_name_H-M   'P 1'
#
loop_
_entity.id
_entity.type
_entity.pdbx_description
1 polymer ?
#
loop_
_entity_poly.entity_id
_entity_poly.type
_entity_poly.pdbx_seq_one_letter_code
_entity_poly.pdbx_strand_id
1 'polypeptide(L)'
;MAPRAKILPCKGSVQVFDAVDSGLAGCAVVPVENTLAGYVGEHLDLLLEREVFIQREYRLRIVHNLIVAPGVKLRDLRQVLSHQVALDQCRKFFRKHRGITPVAFYDTAAA
;
A
#
# COMPACT_ATOMS: atom_id res chain seq x y z
N MET A 1 -4.74 -1.15 17.45
CA MET A 1 -3.91 0.07 17.54
C MET A 1 -4.42 0.90 18.72
N ALA A 2 -3.56 1.48 19.51
CA ALA A 2 -4.00 2.32 20.63
C ALA A 2 -4.67 3.60 20.07
N PRO A 3 -5.86 3.98 20.51
CA PRO A 3 -6.63 5.09 19.93
C PRO A 3 -5.97 6.48 20.07
N ARG A 4 -4.83 6.56 20.78
CA ARG A 4 -4.05 7.78 21.00
C ARG A 4 -2.59 7.68 20.52
N ALA A 5 -2.24 6.66 19.74
CA ALA A 5 -0.88 6.52 19.24
C ALA A 5 -0.58 7.64 18.23
N LYS A 6 0.56 8.32 18.42
CA LYS A 6 1.08 9.27 17.44
C LYS A 6 1.66 8.50 16.27
N ILE A 7 1.25 8.84 15.06
CA ILE A 7 1.75 8.22 13.83
C ILE A 7 3.06 8.93 13.43
N LEU A 8 4.10 8.13 13.19
CA LEU A 8 5.37 8.57 12.62
C LEU A 8 5.44 8.07 11.17
N PRO A 9 5.23 8.94 10.16
CA PRO A 9 5.36 8.55 8.77
C PRO A 9 6.83 8.37 8.38
N CYS A 10 7.15 7.26 7.71
CA CYS A 10 8.49 6.97 7.18
C CYS A 10 8.41 6.85 5.65
N LYS A 11 9.49 7.22 4.95
CA LYS A 11 9.56 7.20 3.48
C LYS A 11 9.81 5.82 2.88
N GLY A 12 10.35 4.90 3.65
CA GLY A 12 10.71 3.56 3.17
C GLY A 12 10.79 2.54 4.32
N SER A 13 10.84 1.27 3.94
CA SER A 13 10.81 0.12 4.84
C SER A 13 11.95 0.16 5.86
N VAL A 14 13.18 0.41 5.42
CA VAL A 14 14.35 0.48 6.31
C VAL A 14 14.15 1.50 7.43
N GLN A 15 13.64 2.69 7.10
CA GLN A 15 13.39 3.73 8.09
C GLN A 15 12.31 3.35 9.12
N VAL A 16 11.33 2.53 8.72
CA VAL A 16 10.32 2.00 9.65
C VAL A 16 10.97 1.11 10.70
N PHE A 17 11.85 0.20 10.27
CA PHE A 17 12.57 -0.70 11.17
C PHE A 17 13.59 0.05 12.04
N ASP A 18 14.35 0.98 11.47
CA ASP A 18 15.29 1.84 12.21
C ASP A 18 14.59 2.65 13.32
N ALA A 19 13.36 3.11 13.07
CA ALA A 19 12.59 3.83 14.07
C ALA A 19 12.20 2.96 15.28
N VAL A 20 11.97 1.66 15.05
CA VAL A 20 11.69 0.71 16.13
C VAL A 20 12.99 0.33 16.86
N ASP A 21 14.05 0.00 16.13
CA ASP A 21 15.35 -0.38 16.70
C ASP A 21 15.94 0.73 17.57
N SER A 22 15.82 1.98 17.15
CA SER A 22 16.29 3.15 17.90
C SER A 22 15.38 3.56 19.07
N GLY A 23 14.21 2.92 19.22
CA GLY A 23 13.22 3.28 20.23
C GLY A 23 12.44 4.57 19.93
N LEU A 24 12.59 5.15 18.75
CA LEU A 24 11.83 6.33 18.29
C LEU A 24 10.34 5.99 18.12
N ALA A 25 10.04 4.77 17.73
CA ALA A 25 8.71 4.21 17.69
C ALA A 25 8.63 2.94 18.54
N GLY A 26 7.57 2.80 19.34
CA GLY A 26 7.35 1.59 20.16
C GLY A 26 6.86 0.37 19.39
N CYS A 27 6.34 0.58 18.17
CA CYS A 27 5.95 -0.47 17.23
C CYS A 27 5.81 0.10 15.82
N ALA A 28 5.85 -0.79 14.84
CA ALA A 28 5.60 -0.48 13.43
C ALA A 28 4.45 -1.31 12.87
N VAL A 29 3.87 -0.85 11.77
CA VAL A 29 2.90 -1.61 10.98
C VAL A 29 3.44 -1.69 9.55
N VAL A 30 3.71 -2.91 9.11
CA VAL A 30 4.26 -3.18 7.78
C VAL A 30 3.42 -4.24 7.07
N PRO A 31 3.20 -4.15 5.75
CA PRO A 31 2.57 -5.20 4.99
C PRO A 31 3.54 -6.39 4.82
N VAL A 32 3.12 -7.60 5.12
CA VAL A 32 3.94 -8.80 4.98
C VAL A 32 3.53 -9.61 3.76
N GLU A 33 2.23 -9.67 3.50
CA GLU A 33 1.67 -10.46 2.40
C GLU A 33 0.43 -9.79 1.81
N ASN A 34 0.27 -9.94 0.51
CA ASN A 34 -0.96 -9.65 -0.20
C ASN A 34 -1.41 -10.92 -0.93
N THR A 35 -2.66 -11.32 -0.75
CA THR A 35 -3.21 -12.57 -1.32
C THR A 35 -3.14 -12.68 -2.84
N LEU A 36 -2.99 -11.56 -3.56
CA LEU A 36 -2.88 -11.51 -5.02
C LEU A 36 -1.47 -11.20 -5.50
N ALA A 37 -0.70 -10.44 -4.74
CA ALA A 37 0.65 -10.00 -5.11
C ALA A 37 1.76 -10.83 -4.43
N GLY A 38 1.41 -11.66 -3.43
CA GLY A 38 2.36 -12.47 -2.68
C GLY A 38 3.05 -11.71 -1.54
N TYR A 39 4.20 -12.21 -1.14
CA TYR A 39 4.97 -11.68 -0.01
C TYR A 39 5.69 -10.38 -0.36
N VAL A 40 5.86 -9.52 0.65
CA VAL A 40 6.72 -8.34 0.57
C VAL A 40 8.13 -8.76 1.03
N GLY A 41 8.96 -9.22 0.09
CA GLY A 41 10.28 -9.81 0.37
C GLY A 41 11.16 -8.90 1.24
N GLU A 42 11.26 -7.61 0.90
CA GLU A 42 12.03 -6.62 1.68
C GLU A 42 11.65 -6.61 3.17
N HIS A 43 10.36 -6.71 3.50
CA HIS A 43 9.93 -6.71 4.90
C HIS A 43 10.24 -8.03 5.61
N LEU A 44 10.23 -9.16 4.88
CA LEU A 44 10.63 -10.44 5.44
C LEU A 44 12.15 -10.46 5.72
N ASP A 45 12.96 -9.93 4.81
CA ASP A 45 14.39 -9.82 4.98
C ASP A 45 14.73 -8.94 6.20
N LEU A 46 14.11 -7.77 6.32
CA LEU A 46 14.29 -6.88 7.48
C LEU A 46 13.84 -7.52 8.80
N LEU A 47 12.76 -8.32 8.79
CA LEU A 47 12.34 -9.07 9.98
C LEU A 47 13.35 -10.14 10.41
N LEU A 48 14.13 -10.69 9.47
CA LEU A 48 15.19 -11.66 9.77
C LEU A 48 16.50 -10.99 10.21
N GLU A 49 16.78 -9.79 9.70
CA GLU A 49 18.02 -9.05 9.96
C GLU A 49 17.99 -8.23 11.26
N ARG A 50 16.80 -7.90 11.78
CA ARG A 50 16.61 -6.99 12.91
C ARG A 50 16.11 -7.71 14.16
N GLU A 51 16.46 -7.21 15.33
CA GLU A 51 15.96 -7.73 16.62
C GLU A 51 14.55 -7.20 16.93
N VAL A 52 13.60 -7.47 16.03
CA VAL A 52 12.20 -7.08 16.20
C VAL A 52 11.30 -8.31 16.25
N PHE A 53 10.15 -8.18 16.90
CA PHE A 53 9.23 -9.28 17.10
C PHE A 53 7.83 -8.94 16.59
N ILE A 54 7.22 -9.90 15.88
CA ILE A 54 5.83 -9.78 15.45
C ILE A 54 4.92 -9.89 16.67
N GLN A 55 4.27 -8.80 17.04
CA GLN A 55 3.34 -8.73 18.16
C GLN A 55 1.92 -9.13 17.78
N ARG A 56 1.49 -8.77 16.57
CA ARG A 56 0.14 -9.02 16.08
C ARG A 56 0.11 -9.10 14.56
N GLU A 57 -0.83 -9.87 14.04
CA GLU A 57 -1.21 -9.92 12.63
C GLU A 57 -2.59 -9.29 12.45
N TYR A 58 -2.76 -8.52 11.39
CA TYR A 58 -4.05 -8.00 10.96
C TYR A 58 -4.29 -8.32 9.50
N ARG A 59 -5.48 -8.84 9.20
CA ARG A 59 -5.95 -9.01 7.81
C ARG A 59 -6.83 -7.84 7.44
N LEU A 60 -6.34 -7.01 6.54
CA LEU A 60 -7.07 -5.86 6.02
C LEU A 60 -7.68 -6.21 4.66
N ARG A 61 -9.00 -6.15 4.56
CA ARG A 61 -9.67 -6.25 3.26
C ARG A 61 -9.38 -5.02 2.43
N ILE A 62 -8.71 -5.19 1.30
CA ILE A 62 -8.42 -4.11 0.36
C ILE A 62 -9.61 -3.93 -0.57
N VAL A 63 -10.15 -2.71 -0.62
CA VAL A 63 -11.20 -2.29 -1.54
C VAL A 63 -10.67 -1.10 -2.33
N HIS A 64 -10.42 -1.29 -3.62
CA HIS A 64 -9.95 -0.20 -4.47
C HIS A 64 -11.08 0.79 -4.76
N ASN A 65 -10.76 2.07 -4.69
CA ASN A 65 -11.66 3.16 -5.02
C ASN A 65 -11.06 3.98 -6.16
N LEU A 66 -11.91 4.38 -7.11
CA LEU A 66 -11.53 5.33 -8.15
C LEU A 66 -11.74 6.74 -7.61
N ILE A 67 -10.66 7.51 -7.54
CA ILE A 67 -10.67 8.90 -7.06
C ILE A 67 -10.58 9.81 -8.27
N VAL A 68 -11.43 10.82 -8.31
CA VAL A 68 -11.50 11.80 -9.40
C VAL A 68 -11.73 13.20 -8.84
N ALA A 69 -11.40 14.22 -9.62
CA ALA A 69 -11.73 15.61 -9.26
C ALA A 69 -13.26 15.82 -9.16
N PRO A 70 -13.72 16.72 -8.31
CA PRO A 70 -15.14 17.04 -8.20
C PRO A 70 -15.77 17.37 -9.55
N GLY A 71 -16.94 16.78 -9.83
CA GLY A 71 -17.69 16.99 -11.06
C GLY A 71 -17.30 16.08 -12.24
N VAL A 72 -16.16 15.39 -12.18
CA VAL A 72 -15.73 14.42 -13.21
C VAL A 72 -16.58 13.16 -13.12
N LYS A 73 -17.06 12.68 -14.25
CA LYS A 73 -17.85 11.44 -14.36
C LYS A 73 -17.00 10.32 -14.95
N LEU A 74 -17.37 9.08 -14.66
CA LEU A 74 -16.65 7.90 -15.17
C LEU A 74 -16.48 7.91 -16.71
N ARG A 75 -17.47 8.41 -17.45
CA ARG A 75 -17.42 8.52 -18.92
C ARG A 75 -16.37 9.53 -19.43
N ASP A 76 -15.94 10.46 -18.59
CA ASP A 76 -14.99 11.51 -18.97
C ASP A 76 -13.54 11.04 -18.82
N LEU A 77 -13.33 9.91 -18.11
CA LEU A 77 -12.01 9.37 -17.83
C LEU A 77 -11.40 8.75 -19.09
N ARG A 78 -10.09 8.97 -19.25
CA ARG A 78 -9.26 8.36 -20.29
C ARG A 78 -8.15 7.51 -19.71
N GLN A 79 -7.64 7.90 -18.55
CA GLN A 79 -6.53 7.23 -17.88
C GLN A 79 -6.81 7.10 -16.40
N VAL A 80 -6.26 6.05 -15.79
CA VAL A 80 -6.23 5.84 -14.34
C VAL A 80 -4.80 5.51 -13.97
N LEU A 81 -4.23 6.33 -13.09
CA LEU A 81 -2.87 6.17 -12.57
C LEU A 81 -2.91 5.43 -11.25
N SER A 82 -2.04 4.47 -11.07
CA SER A 82 -1.82 3.81 -9.78
C SER A 82 -0.57 2.92 -9.82
N HIS A 83 -0.19 2.37 -8.67
CA HIS A 83 0.85 1.34 -8.64
C HIS A 83 0.43 0.10 -9.46
N GLN A 84 1.40 -0.53 -10.16
CA GLN A 84 1.14 -1.65 -11.08
C GLN A 84 0.32 -2.77 -10.42
N VAL A 85 0.63 -3.14 -9.18
CA VAL A 85 -0.10 -4.18 -8.45
C VAL A 85 -1.58 -3.84 -8.26
N ALA A 86 -1.90 -2.57 -7.94
CA ALA A 86 -3.29 -2.12 -7.80
C ALA A 86 -4.05 -2.17 -9.13
N LEU A 87 -3.40 -1.75 -10.23
CA LEU A 87 -3.97 -1.84 -11.57
C LEU A 87 -4.24 -3.29 -11.98
N ASP A 88 -3.30 -4.20 -11.68
CA ASP A 88 -3.45 -5.62 -11.95
C ASP A 88 -4.62 -6.25 -11.18
N GLN A 89 -4.86 -5.82 -9.97
CA GLN A 89 -6.01 -6.24 -9.18
C GLN A 89 -7.34 -5.71 -9.72
N CYS A 90 -7.30 -4.61 -10.49
CA CYS A 90 -8.47 -3.97 -11.09
C CYS A 90 -8.74 -4.41 -12.56
N ARG A 91 -8.13 -5.49 -13.07
CA ARG A 91 -8.29 -5.95 -14.48
C ARG A 91 -9.73 -6.10 -14.94
N LYS A 92 -10.63 -6.55 -14.05
CA LYS A 92 -12.06 -6.71 -14.37
C LYS A 92 -12.72 -5.34 -14.66
N PHE A 93 -12.34 -4.30 -13.94
CA PHE A 93 -12.80 -2.94 -14.17
C PHE A 93 -12.35 -2.44 -15.55
N PHE A 94 -11.06 -2.56 -15.89
CA PHE A 94 -10.54 -2.12 -17.19
C PHE A 94 -11.12 -2.90 -18.38
N ARG A 95 -11.38 -4.20 -18.23
CA ARG A 95 -12.08 -4.99 -19.27
C ARG A 95 -13.49 -4.46 -19.55
N LYS A 96 -14.19 -3.98 -18.52
CA LYS A 96 -15.54 -3.41 -18.65
C LYS A 96 -15.50 -2.00 -19.20
N HIS A 97 -14.42 -1.26 -18.96
CA HIS A 97 -14.26 0.16 -19.35
C HIS A 97 -13.07 0.33 -20.30
N ARG A 98 -13.19 -0.23 -21.52
CA ARG A 98 -12.10 -0.29 -22.50
C ARG A 98 -11.60 1.09 -23.00
N GLY A 99 -12.36 2.15 -22.77
CA GLY A 99 -11.95 3.53 -23.05
C GLY A 99 -11.02 4.15 -21.99
N ILE A 100 -10.75 3.43 -20.89
CA ILE A 100 -9.90 3.89 -19.79
C ILE A 100 -8.60 3.08 -19.81
N THR A 101 -7.48 3.76 -19.97
CA THR A 101 -6.14 3.15 -20.02
C THR A 101 -5.52 3.14 -18.61
N PRO A 102 -5.08 1.98 -18.08
CA PRO A 102 -4.28 1.95 -16.86
C PRO A 102 -2.88 2.49 -17.15
N VAL A 103 -2.38 3.36 -16.28
CA VAL A 103 -1.03 3.94 -16.34
C VAL A 103 -0.32 3.65 -15.04
N ALA A 104 0.80 2.92 -15.12
CA ALA A 104 1.59 2.60 -13.94
C ALA A 104 2.28 3.84 -13.37
N PHE A 105 2.22 3.99 -12.07
CA PHE A 105 2.89 5.01 -11.30
C PHE A 105 3.65 4.36 -10.15
N TYR A 106 4.64 5.04 -9.59
CA TYR A 106 5.53 4.44 -8.58
C TYR A 106 4.83 4.17 -7.24
N ASP A 107 3.74 4.89 -6.93
CA ASP A 107 2.99 4.76 -5.68
C ASP A 107 1.50 4.99 -5.92
N THR A 108 0.66 4.26 -5.19
CA THR A 108 -0.81 4.39 -5.23
C THR A 108 -1.27 5.71 -4.62
N ALA A 109 -0.59 6.20 -3.58
CA ALA A 109 -0.97 7.43 -2.88
C ALA A 109 -0.43 8.69 -3.57
N ALA A 110 0.58 8.56 -4.43
CA ALA A 110 1.19 9.65 -5.20
C ALA A 110 0.62 9.79 -6.62
N ALA A 111 -0.26 8.87 -7.02
CA ALA A 111 -0.87 8.83 -8.34
C ALA A 111 -2.02 9.86 -8.52
#